data_92101a48f182f28a3c66d69ff233485e
#
_entry.id   92101a48f182f28a3c66d69ff233485e
#
_cell.length_a   1.000
_cell.length_b   1.000
_cell.length_c   1.000
_cell.angle_alpha   90.00
_cell.angle_beta   90.00
_cell.angle_gamma   90.00
#
_symmetry.space_group_name_H-M   'P 1'
#
loop_
_entity.id
_entity.type
_entity.pdbx_description
1 polymer ?
#
loop_
_entity_poly.entity_id
_entity_poly.type
_entity_poly.pdbx_seq_one_letter_code
_entity_poly.pdbx_strand_id
1 'polypeptide(L)'
;LVGSEMCIRDSMEAIFNRLVKEREPYYQHTCEGDDDMPAHAKATLSGTSLTIPITNGRLNIGIWQGIYLCEFRNRGGGRRIVATVIG
;
A
#
# COMPACT_ATOMS: atom_id res chain seq x y z
N LEU A 1 -14.53 6.80 13.90
CA LEU A 1 -13.42 7.02 12.98
C LEU A 1 -12.80 5.72 12.51
N VAL A 2 -12.70 4.75 13.41
CA VAL A 2 -12.17 3.43 13.05
C VAL A 2 -13.00 2.79 11.94
N GLY A 3 -14.31 2.91 12.00
CA GLY A 3 -15.19 2.42 10.96
C GLY A 3 -14.97 3.12 9.61
N SER A 4 -14.77 4.45 9.62
CA SER A 4 -14.50 5.21 8.41
C SER A 4 -13.16 4.83 7.79
N GLU A 5 -12.11 4.65 8.61
CA GLU A 5 -10.83 4.17 8.13
C GLU A 5 -10.93 2.78 7.51
N MET A 6 -11.68 1.89 8.12
CA MET A 6 -11.91 0.55 7.58
C MET A 6 -12.64 0.61 6.24
N CYS A 7 -13.64 1.47 6.09
CA CYS A 7 -14.36 1.64 4.83
C CYS A 7 -13.45 2.17 3.72
N ILE A 8 -12.61 3.15 4.03
CA ILE A 8 -11.64 3.69 3.07
C ILE A 8 -10.65 2.60 2.66
N ARG A 9 -10.11 1.87 3.61
CA ARG A 9 -9.17 0.80 3.37
C ARG A 9 -9.76 -0.32 2.52
N ASP A 10 -10.98 -0.74 2.84
CA ASP A 10 -11.68 -1.78 2.09
C ASP A 10 -11.96 -1.33 0.66
N SER A 11 -12.36 -0.07 0.48
CA SER A 11 -12.59 0.50 -0.85
C SER A 11 -11.30 0.60 -1.66
N MET A 12 -10.19 0.98 -1.04
CA MET A 12 -8.89 1.05 -1.72
C MET A 12 -8.43 -0.35 -2.14
N GLU A 13 -8.61 -1.35 -1.30
CA GLU A 13 -8.31 -2.73 -1.68
C GLU A 13 -9.11 -3.18 -2.90
N ALA A 14 -10.41 -2.90 -2.91
CA ALA A 14 -11.26 -3.22 -4.05
C ALA A 14 -10.83 -2.47 -5.32
N ILE A 15 -10.47 -1.21 -5.20
CA ILE A 15 -9.98 -0.39 -6.32
C ILE A 15 -8.70 -0.99 -6.90
N PHE A 16 -7.72 -1.28 -6.06
CA PHE A 16 -6.46 -1.87 -6.50
C PHE A 16 -6.67 -3.23 -7.18
N ASN A 17 -7.52 -4.06 -6.62
CA ASN A 17 -7.79 -5.38 -7.19
C ASN A 17 -8.51 -5.31 -8.54
N ARG A 18 -9.32 -4.29 -8.77
CA ARG A 18 -9.98 -4.08 -10.05
C ARG A 18 -9.08 -3.42 -11.09
N LEU A 19 -8.18 -2.54 -10.66
CA LEU A 19 -7.21 -1.91 -11.56
C LEU A 19 -6.13 -2.86 -12.01
N VAL A 20 -5.65 -3.70 -11.10
CA VAL A 20 -4.54 -4.62 -11.35
C VAL A 20 -5.02 -6.03 -11.05
N LYS A 21 -5.46 -6.72 -12.09
CA LYS A 21 -6.00 -8.07 -12.00
C LYS A 21 -4.90 -9.11 -12.08
N GLU A 22 -5.15 -10.27 -11.51
CA GLU A 22 -4.28 -11.43 -11.68
C GLU A 22 -4.46 -12.06 -13.07
N ARG A 23 -3.44 -12.77 -13.52
CA ARG A 23 -3.50 -13.63 -14.71
C ARG A 23 -3.90 -12.92 -16.00
N GLU A 24 -3.50 -11.67 -16.15
CA GLU A 24 -3.73 -10.97 -17.41
C GLU A 24 -2.83 -11.56 -18.52
N PRO A 25 -3.35 -11.75 -19.74
CA PRO A 25 -2.59 -12.44 -20.80
C PRO A 25 -1.31 -11.74 -21.20
N TYR A 26 -1.20 -10.42 -20.99
CA TYR A 26 -0.01 -9.66 -21.37
C TYR A 26 1.10 -9.70 -20.31
N TYR A 27 0.88 -10.31 -19.15
CA TYR A 27 1.92 -10.45 -18.15
C TYR A 27 2.97 -11.47 -18.65
N GLN A 28 4.25 -11.08 -18.56
CA GLN A 28 5.37 -11.95 -18.89
C GLN A 28 6.04 -12.51 -17.63
N HIS A 29 5.99 -11.79 -16.53
CA HIS A 29 6.52 -12.21 -15.24
C HIS A 29 5.47 -13.04 -14.50
N THR A 30 5.52 -14.36 -14.66
CA THR A 30 4.45 -15.27 -14.19
C THR A 30 4.95 -16.45 -13.37
N CYS A 31 6.27 -16.54 -13.10
CA CYS A 31 6.86 -17.75 -12.49
C CYS A 31 6.68 -17.83 -10.97
N GLU A 32 6.31 -16.76 -10.31
CA GLU A 32 6.33 -16.66 -8.85
C GLU A 32 4.94 -16.57 -8.21
N GLY A 33 3.93 -17.01 -8.94
CA GLY A 33 2.54 -17.00 -8.48
C GLY A 33 1.71 -15.93 -9.17
N ASP A 34 0.39 -16.12 -9.16
CA ASP A 34 -0.54 -15.23 -9.84
C ASP A 34 -0.61 -13.83 -9.21
N ASP A 35 -0.28 -13.72 -7.94
CA ASP A 35 -0.30 -12.46 -7.19
C ASP A 35 0.99 -11.65 -7.33
N ASP A 36 2.06 -12.21 -7.91
CA ASP A 36 3.36 -11.55 -7.90
C ASP A 36 3.42 -10.36 -8.86
N MET A 37 3.06 -10.52 -10.12
CA MET A 37 3.05 -9.39 -11.06
C MET A 37 2.08 -8.29 -10.61
N PRO A 38 0.84 -8.61 -10.21
CA PRO A 38 -0.04 -7.60 -9.62
C PRO A 38 0.57 -6.88 -8.42
N ALA A 39 1.31 -7.59 -7.54
CA ALA A 39 1.97 -6.97 -6.41
C ALA A 39 3.03 -5.95 -6.83
N HIS A 40 3.84 -6.27 -7.84
CA HIS A 40 4.80 -5.32 -8.41
C HIS A 40 4.11 -4.06 -8.94
N ALA A 41 3.04 -4.22 -9.69
CA ALA A 41 2.29 -3.10 -10.25
C ALA A 41 1.64 -2.25 -9.16
N LYS A 42 1.01 -2.88 -8.18
CA LYS A 42 0.38 -2.17 -7.06
C LYS A 42 1.41 -1.41 -6.23
N ALA A 43 2.56 -2.02 -5.95
CA ALA A 43 3.66 -1.37 -5.24
C ALA A 43 4.17 -0.15 -6.00
N THR A 44 4.30 -0.26 -7.31
CA THR A 44 4.70 0.87 -8.17
C THR A 44 3.67 2.00 -8.11
N LEU A 45 2.39 1.68 -8.13
CA LEU A 45 1.31 2.67 -8.08
C LEU A 45 1.20 3.34 -6.71
N SER A 46 1.38 2.59 -5.63
CA SER A 46 1.24 3.12 -4.26
C SER A 46 2.49 3.82 -3.77
N GLY A 47 3.66 3.53 -4.35
CA GLY A 47 4.93 4.07 -3.91
C GLY A 47 5.54 3.32 -2.74
N THR A 48 6.81 3.61 -2.47
CA THR A 48 7.62 2.89 -1.47
C THR A 48 8.12 3.80 -0.34
N SER A 49 7.89 5.09 -0.44
CA SER A 49 8.34 6.04 0.57
C SER A 49 7.31 7.13 0.80
N LEU A 50 7.42 7.76 1.96
CA LEU A 50 6.48 8.77 2.40
C LEU A 50 7.23 9.77 3.27
N THR A 51 7.01 11.05 3.03
CA THR A 51 7.55 12.14 3.84
C THR A 51 6.41 12.93 4.45
N ILE A 52 6.42 13.04 5.77
CA ILE A 52 5.37 13.75 6.50
C ILE A 52 6.03 14.83 7.38
N PRO A 53 5.59 16.09 7.30
CA PRO A 53 6.04 17.11 8.23
C PRO A 53 5.60 16.80 9.65
N ILE A 54 6.45 17.18 10.61
CA ILE A 54 6.13 17.14 12.04
C ILE A 54 5.99 18.57 12.52
N THR A 55 4.86 18.87 13.11
CA THR A 55 4.55 20.20 13.63
C THR A 55 4.03 20.08 15.06
N ASN A 56 4.63 20.82 15.99
CA ASN A 56 4.26 20.80 17.41
C ASN A 56 4.27 19.36 18.00
N GLY A 57 5.26 18.55 17.61
CA GLY A 57 5.43 17.20 18.12
C GLY A 57 4.46 16.18 17.57
N ARG A 58 3.71 16.50 16.52
CA ARG A 58 2.73 15.61 15.90
C ARG A 58 2.91 15.56 14.40
N LEU A 59 2.51 14.46 13.79
CA LEU A 59 2.46 14.36 12.34
C LEU A 59 1.46 15.39 11.82
N ASN A 60 1.90 16.21 10.87
CA ASN A 60 1.05 17.23 10.25
C ASN A 60 0.26 16.60 9.10
N ILE A 61 -0.77 15.86 9.46
CA ILE A 61 -1.67 15.20 8.51
C ILE A 61 -3.12 15.56 8.85
N GLY A 62 -4.00 15.37 7.89
CA GLY A 62 -5.43 15.60 8.10
C GLY A 62 -6.05 14.54 9.00
N ILE A 63 -7.21 14.86 9.56
CA ILE A 63 -7.91 13.99 10.53
C ILE A 63 -8.26 12.61 9.96
N TRP A 64 -8.46 12.53 8.64
CA TRP A 64 -8.79 11.27 7.95
C TRP A 64 -7.60 10.60 7.29
N GLN A 65 -6.43 11.20 7.40
CA GLN A 65 -5.21 10.67 6.82
C GLN A 65 -4.49 9.76 7.81
N GLY A 66 -3.74 8.80 7.29
CA GLY A 66 -2.95 7.88 8.09
C GLY A 66 -1.84 7.26 7.26
N ILE A 67 -0.90 6.63 7.93
CA ILE A 67 0.17 5.88 7.30
C ILE A 67 -0.29 4.44 7.19
N TYR A 68 -0.19 3.86 6.00
CA TYR A 68 -0.60 2.48 5.74
C TYR A 68 0.57 1.68 5.19
N LEU A 69 0.81 0.53 5.78
CA LEU A 69 1.67 -0.48 5.17
C LEU A 69 0.79 -1.38 4.30
N CYS A 70 1.07 -1.37 3.00
CA CYS A 70 0.29 -2.13 2.04
C CYS A 70 1.01 -3.43 1.70
N GLU A 71 0.36 -4.57 1.92
CA GLU A 71 0.85 -5.87 1.51
C GLU A 71 0.04 -6.36 0.33
N PHE A 72 0.71 -6.61 -0.79
CA PHE A 72 0.06 -6.99 -2.04
C PHE A 72 0.26 -8.46 -2.42
N ARG A 73 1.09 -9.18 -1.67
CA ARG A 73 1.24 -10.63 -1.83
C ARG A 73 0.27 -11.35 -0.91
N ASN A 74 -0.22 -12.51 -1.33
CA ASN A 74 -1.08 -13.34 -0.49
C ASN A 74 -0.34 -13.89 0.72
N ARG A 75 0.96 -14.15 0.55
CA ARG A 75 1.85 -14.64 1.60
C ARG A 75 3.16 -13.85 1.58
N GLY A 76 3.07 -12.61 1.97
CA GLY A 76 4.22 -11.70 1.92
C GLY A 76 5.23 -11.89 3.05
N GLY A 77 4.83 -12.51 4.15
CA GLY A 77 5.68 -12.64 5.33
C GLY A 77 5.90 -11.31 6.03
N GLY A 78 6.98 -11.24 6.81
CA GLY A 78 7.35 -10.01 7.50
C GLY A 78 7.89 -8.95 6.56
N ARG A 79 7.57 -7.69 6.83
CA ARG A 79 8.09 -6.53 6.09
C ARG A 79 8.87 -5.64 7.02
N ARG A 80 9.87 -4.97 6.48
CA ARG A 80 10.71 -4.04 7.22
C ARG A 80 10.35 -2.61 6.88
N ILE A 81 10.13 -1.80 7.91
CA ILE A 81 9.88 -0.37 7.76
C ILE A 81 11.06 0.37 8.35
N VAL A 82 11.57 1.35 7.62
CA VAL A 82 12.61 2.25 8.11
C VAL A 82 11.98 3.62 8.31
N ALA A 83 12.02 4.11 9.53
CA ALA A 83 11.53 5.44 9.86
C ALA A 83 12.70 6.33 10.27
N THR A 84 12.77 7.52 9.69
CA THR A 84 13.80 8.50 10.00
C THR A 84 13.14 9.80 10.38
N VAL A 85 13.55 10.39 11.48
CA VAL A 85 13.08 11.69 11.94
C VAL A 85 14.23 12.67 11.78
N ILE A 86 13.96 13.76 11.06
CA ILE A 86 14.93 14.84 10.84
C ILE A 86 14.39 16.08 11.55
N GLY A 87 15.24 16.66 12.40
CA GLY A 87 14.83 17.86 13.12
C GLY A 87 15.98 18.59 13.75
#